data_d4ec87612c9e7aa1396488d0930e846f
#
_entry.id   d4ec87612c9e7aa1396488d0930e846f
#
_cell.length_a   1.000
_cell.length_b   1.000
_cell.length_c   1.000
_cell.angle_alpha   90.00
_cell.angle_beta   90.00
_cell.angle_gamma   90.00
#
_symmetry.space_group_name_H-M   'P 1'
#
loop_
_entity.id
_entity.type
_entity.pdbx_description
1 polymer ?
#
loop_
_entity_poly.entity_id
_entity_poly.type
_entity_poly.pdbx_seq_one_letter_code
_entity_poly.pdbx_strand_id
1 'polypeptide(L)'
;TNGDMKKAIKILREKGLAAAAKRASRIASEGIVDSYIHGEGRIGVLIEVNSETDFVAKNSDFKAFVKDMAMQVAASCPLYVSREEVDASVIEKEKEIYRLQAKNEGKPEKIIDKMVEGRIEKYYKEICLLEQPFIRDTDKTVQDVLTEIIAKMGENISIRRFERYEMGEGLEKRQDDFAEEVMSQMKK
;
A
#
# COMPACT_ATOMS: atom_id res chain seq x y z
N THR A 1 25.01 -2.07 21.98
CA THR A 1 25.11 -3.06 20.86
C THR A 1 26.58 -3.44 20.55
N ASN A 2 27.55 -2.79 21.20
CA ASN A 2 29.00 -3.06 21.03
C ASN A 2 29.42 -3.11 19.54
N GLY A 3 28.85 -2.25 18.69
CA GLY A 3 29.14 -2.19 17.25
C GLY A 3 28.36 -3.17 16.36
N ASP A 4 27.51 -4.03 16.93
CA ASP A 4 26.64 -4.92 16.15
C ASP A 4 25.46 -4.13 15.51
N MET A 5 25.59 -3.89 14.21
CA MET A 5 24.60 -3.13 13.42
C MET A 5 23.24 -3.83 13.35
N LYS A 6 23.20 -5.16 13.18
CA LYS A 6 21.93 -5.91 13.09
C LYS A 6 21.15 -5.80 14.40
N LYS A 7 21.85 -5.94 15.52
CA LYS A 7 21.26 -5.79 16.86
C LYS A 7 20.82 -4.34 17.13
N ALA A 8 21.57 -3.35 16.66
CA ALA A 8 21.17 -1.95 16.74
C ALA A 8 19.89 -1.63 15.98
N ILE A 9 19.79 -2.07 14.72
CA ILE A 9 18.61 -1.92 13.89
C ILE A 9 17.39 -2.56 14.54
N LYS A 10 17.53 -3.79 15.05
CA LYS A 10 16.44 -4.49 15.74
C LYS A 10 15.94 -3.70 16.97
N ILE A 11 16.86 -3.24 17.82
CA ILE A 11 16.49 -2.45 19.01
C ILE A 11 15.82 -1.12 18.63
N LEU A 12 16.31 -0.44 17.58
CA LEU A 12 15.70 0.81 17.12
C LEU A 12 14.29 0.57 16.57
N ARG A 13 14.09 -0.52 15.82
CA ARG A 13 12.77 -0.91 15.32
C ARG A 13 11.81 -1.24 16.46
N GLU A 14 12.22 -2.04 17.45
CA GLU A 14 11.41 -2.37 18.62
C GLU A 14 11.02 -1.11 19.41
N LYS A 15 11.96 -0.16 19.63
CA LYS A 15 11.68 1.11 20.29
C LYS A 15 10.74 2.00 19.46
N GLY A 16 10.90 2.03 18.15
CA GLY A 16 10.03 2.76 17.23
C GLY A 16 8.60 2.24 17.28
N LEU A 17 8.40 0.93 17.21
CA LEU A 17 7.10 0.28 17.34
C LEU A 17 6.43 0.59 18.68
N ALA A 18 7.15 0.50 19.79
CA ALA A 18 6.64 0.82 21.12
C ALA A 18 6.25 2.32 21.23
N ALA A 19 7.03 3.20 20.63
CA ALA A 19 6.75 4.64 20.62
C ALA A 19 5.52 4.97 19.75
N ALA A 20 5.38 4.34 18.59
CA ALA A 20 4.23 4.49 17.70
C ALA A 20 2.95 3.96 18.37
N ALA A 21 2.99 2.75 18.93
CA ALA A 21 1.85 2.17 19.67
C ALA A 21 1.37 3.07 20.82
N LYS A 22 2.30 3.67 21.57
CA LYS A 22 1.96 4.59 22.67
C LYS A 22 1.26 5.87 22.20
N ARG A 23 1.47 6.27 20.94
CA ARG A 23 0.89 7.49 20.35
C ARG A 23 -0.37 7.23 19.54
N ALA A 24 -0.61 5.99 19.11
CA ALA A 24 -1.70 5.62 18.20
C ALA A 24 -3.11 6.06 18.68
N SER A 25 -3.31 6.21 20.01
CA SER A 25 -4.57 6.68 20.57
C SER A 25 -4.72 8.21 20.62
N ARG A 26 -3.68 8.98 20.26
CA ARG A 26 -3.75 10.43 20.29
C ARG A 26 -4.49 10.95 19.07
N ILE A 27 -5.25 12.03 19.26
CA ILE A 27 -6.00 12.66 18.19
C ILE A 27 -5.01 13.30 17.20
N ALA A 28 -5.09 12.92 15.93
CA ALA A 28 -4.36 13.50 14.84
C ALA A 28 -5.38 14.08 13.85
N SER A 29 -5.72 15.36 14.03
CA SER A 29 -6.71 16.07 13.22
C SER A 29 -6.14 17.14 12.31
N GLU A 30 -4.86 17.46 12.47
CA GLU A 30 -4.07 18.27 11.56
C GLU A 30 -3.42 17.40 10.50
N GLY A 31 -2.59 17.95 9.63
CA GLY A 31 -1.92 17.18 8.59
C GLY A 31 -1.99 17.87 7.23
N ILE A 32 -1.86 17.10 6.17
CA ILE A 32 -1.97 17.61 4.79
C ILE A 32 -2.76 16.67 3.90
N VAL A 33 -3.41 17.25 2.91
CA VAL A 33 -3.88 16.57 1.71
C VAL A 33 -2.89 16.92 0.60
N ASP A 34 -2.31 15.92 -0.04
CA ASP A 34 -1.36 16.11 -1.15
C ASP A 34 -1.76 15.26 -2.35
N SER A 35 -1.21 15.59 -3.51
CA SER A 35 -1.49 14.91 -4.76
C SER A 35 -0.20 14.47 -5.46
N TYR A 36 -0.30 13.39 -6.23
CA TYR A 36 0.76 12.93 -7.11
C TYR A 36 0.18 12.59 -8.48
N ILE A 37 0.76 13.18 -9.51
CA ILE A 37 0.41 12.90 -10.91
C ILE A 37 1.58 12.18 -11.57
N HIS A 38 1.32 11.02 -12.13
CA HIS A 38 2.33 10.19 -12.80
C HIS A 38 2.05 10.06 -14.30
N GLY A 39 3.14 9.92 -15.07
CA GLY A 39 3.07 9.59 -16.51
C GLY A 39 2.26 10.61 -17.31
N GLU A 40 2.54 11.90 -17.14
CA GLU A 40 1.88 12.99 -17.89
C GLU A 40 0.34 13.00 -17.74
N GLY A 41 -0.14 12.68 -16.52
CA GLY A 41 -1.57 12.67 -16.21
C GLY A 41 -2.26 11.31 -16.39
N ARG A 42 -1.50 10.23 -16.57
CA ARG A 42 -2.09 8.89 -16.74
C ARG A 42 -2.58 8.28 -15.42
N ILE A 43 -1.91 8.60 -14.31
CA ILE A 43 -2.32 8.19 -12.98
C ILE A 43 -2.35 9.42 -12.09
N GLY A 44 -3.43 9.62 -11.35
CA GLY A 44 -3.59 10.64 -10.34
C GLY A 44 -3.88 10.03 -8.98
N VAL A 45 -3.22 10.53 -7.94
CA VAL A 45 -3.47 10.14 -6.55
C VAL A 45 -3.73 11.39 -5.73
N LEU A 46 -4.74 11.33 -4.87
CA LEU A 46 -4.97 12.26 -3.78
C LEU A 46 -4.87 11.48 -2.47
N ILE A 47 -4.12 11.99 -1.49
CA ILE A 47 -3.89 11.32 -0.21
C ILE A 47 -4.04 12.29 0.95
N GLU A 48 -4.65 11.83 2.05
CA GLU A 48 -4.75 12.56 3.32
C GLU A 48 -3.90 11.83 4.36
N VAL A 49 -2.93 12.57 4.93
CA VAL A 49 -2.09 12.09 6.04
C VAL A 49 -2.19 13.07 7.19
N ASN A 50 -2.58 12.57 8.36
CA ASN A 50 -2.84 13.36 9.54
C ASN A 50 -1.66 13.34 10.51
N SER A 51 -1.54 14.42 11.29
CA SER A 51 -0.61 14.62 12.42
C SER A 51 -1.33 15.26 13.60
N GLU A 52 -0.69 15.29 14.78
CA GLU A 52 -1.28 15.93 15.97
C GLU A 52 -1.30 17.45 15.83
N THR A 53 -0.25 18.05 15.21
CA THR A 53 -0.09 19.50 15.08
C THR A 53 0.21 19.95 13.66
N ASP A 54 -0.11 21.20 13.37
CA ASP A 54 0.22 21.87 12.09
C ASP A 54 1.74 22.12 11.93
N PHE A 55 2.51 22.12 13.02
CA PHE A 55 3.97 22.20 12.97
C PHE A 55 4.57 20.99 12.27
N VAL A 56 4.11 19.78 12.59
CA VAL A 56 4.53 18.56 11.89
C VAL A 56 4.05 18.57 10.44
N ALA A 57 2.82 19.00 10.18
CA ALA A 57 2.30 19.13 8.82
C ALA A 57 3.16 20.05 7.91
N LYS A 58 3.82 21.05 8.48
CA LYS A 58 4.71 21.97 7.76
C LYS A 58 6.14 21.43 7.61
N ASN A 59 6.52 20.40 8.33
CA ASN A 59 7.85 19.82 8.33
C ASN A 59 8.20 19.18 6.98
N SER A 60 9.44 19.39 6.50
CA SER A 60 9.90 18.88 5.21
C SER A 60 9.95 17.36 5.15
N ASP A 61 10.35 16.68 6.24
CA ASP A 61 10.40 15.23 6.29
C ASP A 61 9.00 14.61 6.26
N PHE A 62 8.03 15.24 6.95
CA PHE A 62 6.63 14.83 6.89
C PHE A 62 6.07 14.98 5.47
N LYS A 63 6.32 16.11 4.80
CA LYS A 63 5.89 16.32 3.42
C LYS A 63 6.54 15.34 2.44
N ALA A 64 7.83 15.04 2.64
CA ALA A 64 8.51 14.01 1.84
C ALA A 64 7.86 12.63 2.03
N PHE A 65 7.56 12.26 3.27
CA PHE A 65 6.84 11.02 3.57
C PHE A 65 5.47 10.96 2.88
N VAL A 66 4.66 12.03 2.94
CA VAL A 66 3.34 12.08 2.29
C VAL A 66 3.47 11.90 0.77
N LYS A 67 4.46 12.55 0.16
CA LYS A 67 4.73 12.41 -1.26
C LYS A 67 5.16 10.99 -1.64
N ASP A 68 5.98 10.35 -0.80
CA ASP A 68 6.38 8.96 -1.00
C ASP A 68 5.19 8.01 -0.90
N MET A 69 4.26 8.27 0.03
CA MET A 69 3.01 7.50 0.14
C MET A 69 2.09 7.68 -1.07
N ALA A 70 1.97 8.91 -1.59
CA ALA A 70 1.21 9.14 -2.83
C ALA A 70 1.83 8.41 -4.03
N MET A 71 3.17 8.38 -4.15
CA MET A 71 3.87 7.59 -5.17
C MET A 71 3.68 6.08 -4.96
N GLN A 72 3.69 5.60 -3.72
CA GLN A 72 3.43 4.21 -3.37
C GLN A 72 2.04 3.79 -3.87
N VAL A 73 1.00 4.58 -3.58
CA VAL A 73 -0.37 4.34 -4.04
C VAL A 73 -0.43 4.30 -5.57
N ALA A 74 0.22 5.23 -6.25
CA ALA A 74 0.26 5.27 -7.70
C ALA A 74 0.89 4.00 -8.30
N ALA A 75 1.98 3.50 -7.70
CA ALA A 75 2.77 2.39 -8.22
C ALA A 75 2.19 1.01 -7.88
N SER A 76 1.67 0.84 -6.66
CA SER A 76 1.30 -0.47 -6.11
C SER A 76 -0.20 -0.72 -6.02
N CYS A 77 -1.05 0.25 -6.41
CA CYS A 77 -2.51 0.14 -6.51
C CYS A 77 -3.19 -0.50 -5.29
N PRO A 78 -2.93 -0.08 -4.05
CA PRO A 78 -3.65 -0.60 -2.89
C PRO A 78 -5.13 -0.22 -2.98
N LEU A 79 -5.99 -1.04 -2.37
CA LEU A 79 -7.44 -0.79 -2.30
C LEU A 79 -7.86 -0.21 -0.94
N TYR A 80 -7.08 -0.49 0.11
CA TYR A 80 -7.34 -0.12 1.50
C TYR A 80 -6.08 0.44 2.14
N VAL A 81 -6.24 1.26 3.18
CA VAL A 81 -5.07 1.69 3.96
C VAL A 81 -4.54 0.53 4.82
N SER A 82 -5.44 -0.16 5.53
CA SER A 82 -5.09 -1.27 6.42
C SER A 82 -6.06 -2.44 6.30
N ARG A 83 -5.72 -3.59 6.88
CA ARG A 83 -6.59 -4.78 6.83
C ARG A 83 -7.86 -4.64 7.64
N GLU A 84 -7.91 -3.74 8.62
CA GLU A 84 -9.09 -3.42 9.41
C GLU A 84 -10.21 -2.77 8.58
N GLU A 85 -9.86 -2.16 7.44
CA GLU A 85 -10.82 -1.55 6.51
C GLU A 85 -11.43 -2.57 5.53
N VAL A 86 -10.83 -3.75 5.43
CA VAL A 86 -11.29 -4.79 4.50
C VAL A 86 -12.52 -5.47 5.06
N ASP A 87 -13.65 -5.39 4.32
CA ASP A 87 -14.88 -6.08 4.72
C ASP A 87 -14.66 -7.59 4.82
N ALA A 88 -15.14 -8.20 5.89
CA ALA A 88 -15.02 -9.64 6.13
C ALA A 88 -15.62 -10.47 4.97
N SER A 89 -16.66 -9.97 4.32
CA SER A 89 -17.29 -10.64 3.17
C SER A 89 -16.37 -10.73 1.96
N VAL A 90 -15.47 -9.75 1.77
CA VAL A 90 -14.45 -9.78 0.70
C VAL A 90 -13.46 -10.91 0.97
N ILE A 91 -12.99 -11.02 2.21
CA ILE A 91 -12.04 -12.05 2.61
C ILE A 91 -12.66 -13.46 2.53
N GLU A 92 -13.92 -13.64 2.94
CA GLU A 92 -14.58 -14.94 2.83
C GLU A 92 -14.77 -15.38 1.38
N LYS A 93 -15.15 -14.47 0.49
CA LYS A 93 -15.23 -14.76 -0.97
C LYS A 93 -13.87 -15.18 -1.53
N GLU A 94 -12.82 -14.49 -1.16
CA GLU A 94 -11.47 -14.79 -1.64
C GLU A 94 -10.97 -16.14 -1.10
N LYS A 95 -11.27 -16.47 0.17
CA LYS A 95 -11.01 -17.80 0.74
C LYS A 95 -11.74 -18.92 -0.02
N GLU A 96 -13.00 -18.70 -0.40
CA GLU A 96 -13.76 -19.67 -1.20
C GLU A 96 -13.11 -19.91 -2.56
N ILE A 97 -12.70 -18.84 -3.24
CA ILE A 97 -11.99 -18.92 -4.52
C ILE A 97 -10.70 -19.73 -4.36
N TYR A 98 -9.89 -19.43 -3.36
CA TYR A 98 -8.63 -20.15 -3.13
C TYR A 98 -8.84 -21.62 -2.73
N ARG A 99 -9.90 -21.94 -1.98
CA ARG A 99 -10.27 -23.33 -1.70
C ARG A 99 -10.64 -24.09 -2.98
N LEU A 100 -11.44 -23.47 -3.84
CA LEU A 100 -11.83 -24.06 -5.11
C LEU A 100 -10.62 -24.33 -6.02
N GLN A 101 -9.73 -23.34 -6.13
CA GLN A 101 -8.50 -23.48 -6.89
C GLN A 101 -7.61 -24.61 -6.35
N ALA A 102 -7.40 -24.67 -5.03
CA ALA A 102 -6.60 -25.72 -4.42
C ALA A 102 -7.20 -27.13 -4.65
N LYS A 103 -8.53 -27.27 -4.59
CA LYS A 103 -9.23 -28.53 -4.93
C LYS A 103 -9.03 -28.92 -6.39
N ASN A 104 -9.18 -27.97 -7.31
CA ASN A 104 -8.98 -28.18 -8.75
C ASN A 104 -7.52 -28.55 -9.09
N GLU A 105 -6.56 -28.03 -8.31
CA GLU A 105 -5.15 -28.42 -8.40
C GLU A 105 -4.85 -29.80 -7.79
N GLY A 106 -5.85 -30.51 -7.26
CA GLY A 106 -5.70 -31.84 -6.67
C GLY A 106 -4.94 -31.85 -5.34
N LYS A 107 -4.94 -30.74 -4.60
CA LYS A 107 -4.27 -30.66 -3.31
C LYS A 107 -4.99 -31.50 -2.25
N PRO A 108 -4.27 -32.20 -1.35
CA PRO A 108 -4.90 -32.94 -0.27
C PRO A 108 -5.70 -32.02 0.67
N GLU A 109 -6.88 -32.45 1.06
CA GLU A 109 -7.82 -31.66 1.87
C GLU A 109 -7.20 -31.16 3.18
N LYS A 110 -6.32 -31.97 3.79
CA LYS A 110 -5.61 -31.64 5.04
C LYS A 110 -4.71 -30.41 4.98
N ILE A 111 -4.27 -30.00 3.78
CA ILE A 111 -3.38 -28.84 3.61
C ILE A 111 -4.06 -27.64 2.99
N ILE A 112 -5.28 -27.79 2.48
CA ILE A 112 -6.01 -26.73 1.77
C ILE A 112 -6.20 -25.51 2.68
N ASP A 113 -6.66 -25.69 3.91
CA ASP A 113 -6.92 -24.56 4.81
C ASP A 113 -5.63 -23.77 5.10
N LYS A 114 -4.52 -24.45 5.34
CA LYS A 114 -3.23 -23.77 5.53
C LYS A 114 -2.74 -23.02 4.27
N MET A 115 -3.02 -23.59 3.10
CA MET A 115 -2.70 -22.91 1.83
C MET A 115 -3.56 -21.68 1.63
N VAL A 116 -4.84 -21.77 1.96
CA VAL A 116 -5.79 -20.64 1.88
C VAL A 116 -5.35 -19.52 2.81
N GLU A 117 -5.03 -19.83 4.07
CA GLU A 117 -4.49 -18.84 5.02
C GLU A 117 -3.24 -18.14 4.46
N GLY A 118 -2.28 -18.90 3.92
CA GLY A 118 -1.08 -18.34 3.33
C GLY A 118 -1.35 -17.48 2.08
N ARG A 119 -2.38 -17.79 1.28
CA ARG A 119 -2.81 -16.99 0.13
C ARG A 119 -3.52 -15.70 0.59
N ILE A 120 -4.34 -15.76 1.63
CA ILE A 120 -5.00 -14.59 2.23
C ILE A 120 -3.98 -13.62 2.81
N GLU A 121 -2.92 -14.11 3.48
CA GLU A 121 -1.85 -13.22 3.95
C GLU A 121 -1.11 -12.52 2.80
N LYS A 122 -0.96 -13.16 1.64
CA LYS A 122 -0.43 -12.51 0.44
C LYS A 122 -1.41 -11.49 -0.13
N TYR A 123 -2.69 -11.83 -0.16
CA TYR A 123 -3.74 -10.93 -0.63
C TYR A 123 -3.78 -9.63 0.18
N TYR A 124 -3.71 -9.71 1.52
CA TYR A 124 -3.59 -8.50 2.34
C TYR A 124 -2.37 -7.64 1.97
N LYS A 125 -1.22 -8.27 1.71
CA LYS A 125 -0.01 -7.55 1.28
C LYS A 125 -0.13 -6.91 -0.09
N GLU A 126 -1.05 -7.36 -0.92
CA GLU A 126 -1.33 -6.77 -2.23
C GLU A 126 -2.29 -5.59 -2.12
N ILE A 127 -3.38 -5.75 -1.35
CA ILE A 127 -4.48 -4.78 -1.31
C ILE A 127 -4.38 -3.73 -0.20
N CYS A 128 -3.60 -3.97 0.88
CA CYS A 128 -3.48 -3.06 2.02
C CYS A 128 -2.17 -2.27 1.95
N LEU A 129 -2.27 -0.95 1.83
CA LEU A 129 -1.15 -0.03 1.68
C LEU A 129 -0.07 -0.25 2.76
N LEU A 130 -0.47 -0.35 4.04
CA LEU A 130 0.47 -0.48 5.15
C LEU A 130 1.29 -1.78 5.12
N GLU A 131 0.78 -2.82 4.45
CA GLU A 131 1.45 -4.13 4.37
C GLU A 131 2.30 -4.30 3.10
N GLN A 132 2.18 -3.39 2.15
CA GLN A 132 2.97 -3.43 0.92
C GLN A 132 4.46 -3.19 1.19
N PRO A 133 5.35 -3.83 0.41
CA PRO A 133 6.76 -3.43 0.38
C PRO A 133 6.87 -1.98 -0.08
N PHE A 134 7.71 -1.19 0.60
CA PHE A 134 7.89 0.21 0.23
C PHE A 134 8.69 0.34 -1.07
N ILE A 135 8.19 1.14 -2.02
CA ILE A 135 8.74 1.23 -3.39
C ILE A 135 10.19 1.72 -3.45
N ARG A 136 10.67 2.47 -2.44
CA ARG A 136 12.07 2.97 -2.40
C ARG A 136 13.01 2.06 -1.62
N ASP A 137 12.47 1.15 -0.80
CA ASP A 137 13.22 0.22 0.04
C ASP A 137 12.36 -1.01 0.31
N THR A 138 12.44 -2.01 -0.57
CA THR A 138 11.61 -3.22 -0.51
C THR A 138 11.90 -4.14 0.69
N ASP A 139 12.96 -3.87 1.45
CA ASP A 139 13.25 -4.57 2.71
C ASP A 139 12.37 -4.07 3.87
N LYS A 140 11.63 -2.96 3.65
CA LYS A 140 10.69 -2.38 4.59
C LYS A 140 9.26 -2.44 4.04
N THR A 141 8.30 -2.54 4.95
CA THR A 141 6.90 -2.29 4.63
C THR A 141 6.58 -0.80 4.76
N VAL A 142 5.47 -0.35 4.16
CA VAL A 142 4.94 1.00 4.37
C VAL A 142 4.68 1.25 5.86
N GLN A 143 4.21 0.24 6.61
CA GLN A 143 4.03 0.32 8.06
C GLN A 143 5.35 0.58 8.80
N ASP A 144 6.46 -0.01 8.36
CA ASP A 144 7.78 0.25 8.94
C ASP A 144 8.19 1.72 8.74
N VAL A 145 7.98 2.25 7.53
CA VAL A 145 8.29 3.65 7.20
C VAL A 145 7.39 4.62 7.98
N LEU A 146 6.09 4.32 8.12
CA LEU A 146 5.17 5.08 8.98
C LEU A 146 5.65 5.08 10.44
N THR A 147 6.09 3.94 10.94
CA THR A 147 6.63 3.83 12.31
C THR A 147 7.90 4.68 12.50
N GLU A 148 8.77 4.69 11.51
CA GLU A 148 10.00 5.50 11.52
C GLU A 148 9.68 7.00 11.55
N ILE A 149 8.72 7.48 10.77
CA ILE A 149 8.34 8.90 10.77
C ILE A 149 7.65 9.31 12.07
N ILE A 150 6.79 8.46 12.66
CA ILE A 150 6.18 8.66 13.99
C ILE A 150 7.26 8.80 15.06
N ALA A 151 8.28 7.94 15.02
CA ALA A 151 9.40 7.99 15.96
C ALA A 151 10.22 9.28 15.79
N LYS A 152 10.45 9.70 14.53
CA LYS A 152 11.23 10.90 14.19
C LYS A 152 10.51 12.18 14.57
N MET A 153 9.22 12.29 14.27
CA MET A 153 8.41 13.49 14.54
C MET A 153 7.98 13.58 16.01
N GLY A 154 7.85 12.45 16.70
CA GLY A 154 7.39 12.41 18.08
C GLY A 154 5.89 12.60 18.27
N GLU A 155 5.12 12.58 17.18
CA GLU A 155 3.68 12.71 17.13
C GLU A 155 3.01 11.48 16.54
N ASN A 156 1.69 11.31 16.78
CA ASN A 156 0.88 10.37 16.05
C ASN A 156 0.76 10.85 14.60
N ILE A 157 1.03 9.95 13.67
CA ILE A 157 0.85 10.17 12.22
C ILE A 157 0.06 9.00 11.68
N SER A 158 -0.96 9.28 10.87
CA SER A 158 -1.79 8.26 10.24
C SER A 158 -2.06 8.59 8.79
N ILE A 159 -1.97 7.60 7.93
CA ILE A 159 -2.51 7.68 6.59
C ILE A 159 -4.01 7.42 6.71
N ARG A 160 -4.84 8.44 6.45
CA ARG A 160 -6.28 8.34 6.67
C ARG A 160 -7.00 7.72 5.50
N ARG A 161 -6.72 8.21 4.30
CA ARG A 161 -7.37 7.77 3.06
C ARG A 161 -6.60 8.21 1.83
N PHE A 162 -6.90 7.59 0.71
CA PHE A 162 -6.42 7.99 -0.60
C PHE A 162 -7.48 7.68 -1.66
N GLU A 163 -7.36 8.36 -2.79
CA GLU A 163 -8.08 8.06 -4.02
C GLU A 163 -7.06 7.94 -5.15
N ARG A 164 -7.21 6.93 -6.00
CA ARG A 164 -6.37 6.70 -7.17
C ARG A 164 -7.24 6.64 -8.41
N TYR A 165 -6.85 7.36 -9.42
CA TYR A 165 -7.45 7.34 -10.74
C TYR A 165 -6.41 6.93 -11.77
N GLU A 166 -6.79 6.04 -12.66
CA GLU A 166 -6.00 5.69 -13.84
C GLU A 166 -6.79 5.99 -15.10
N MET A 167 -6.16 6.66 -16.05
CA MET A 167 -6.79 7.02 -17.30
C MET A 167 -7.26 5.76 -18.05
N GLY A 168 -8.56 5.71 -18.34
CA GLY A 168 -9.17 4.58 -19.06
C GLY A 168 -9.45 3.34 -18.21
N GLU A 169 -9.32 3.42 -16.90
CA GLU A 169 -9.72 2.34 -15.99
C GLU A 169 -11.22 2.03 -16.14
N GLY A 170 -11.56 0.74 -16.30
CA GLY A 170 -12.93 0.27 -16.50
C GLY A 170 -13.53 0.53 -17.90
N LEU A 171 -12.79 1.16 -18.82
CA LEU A 171 -13.24 1.34 -20.20
C LEU A 171 -12.69 0.26 -21.12
N GLU A 172 -13.49 -0.16 -22.10
CA GLU A 172 -13.00 -1.01 -23.18
C GLU A 172 -11.90 -0.27 -23.97
N LYS A 173 -10.72 -0.90 -24.05
CA LYS A 173 -9.64 -0.39 -24.90
C LYS A 173 -9.94 -0.75 -26.34
N ARG A 174 -9.88 0.25 -27.24
CA ARG A 174 -9.92 0.01 -28.67
C ARG A 174 -8.79 -0.95 -29.06
N GLN A 175 -9.15 -2.10 -29.61
CA GLN A 175 -8.20 -3.02 -30.22
C GLN A 175 -7.90 -2.49 -31.63
N ASP A 176 -6.88 -1.66 -31.76
CA ASP A 176 -6.38 -1.28 -33.06
C ASP A 176 -5.55 -2.47 -33.57
N ASP A 177 -6.13 -3.24 -34.49
CA ASP A 177 -5.38 -4.26 -35.21
C ASP A 177 -4.50 -3.55 -36.25
N PHE A 178 -3.29 -3.18 -35.80
CA PHE A 178 -2.30 -2.50 -36.61
C PHE A 178 -1.99 -3.27 -37.91
N ALA A 179 -2.10 -4.60 -37.91
CA ALA A 179 -1.90 -5.41 -39.07
C ALA A 179 -3.01 -5.22 -40.12
N GLU A 180 -4.29 -5.15 -39.71
CA GLU A 180 -5.41 -4.83 -40.60
C GLU A 180 -5.31 -3.40 -41.14
N GLU A 181 -4.93 -2.44 -40.31
CA GLU A 181 -4.78 -1.04 -40.71
C GLU A 181 -3.69 -0.87 -41.76
N VAL A 182 -2.52 -1.50 -41.57
CA VAL A 182 -1.43 -1.51 -42.54
C VAL A 182 -1.87 -2.21 -43.83
N MET A 183 -2.54 -3.38 -43.75
CA MET A 183 -3.02 -4.07 -44.96
C MET A 183 -4.10 -3.26 -45.70
N SER A 184 -4.92 -2.51 -45.01
CA SER A 184 -5.92 -1.63 -45.66
C SER A 184 -5.30 -0.44 -46.38
N GLN A 185 -4.18 0.08 -45.88
CA GLN A 185 -3.43 1.16 -46.51
C GLN A 185 -2.60 0.67 -47.71
N MET A 186 -2.11 -0.55 -47.70
CA MET A 186 -1.37 -1.15 -48.82
C MET A 186 -2.25 -1.58 -50.00
N LYS A 187 -3.57 -1.66 -49.82
CA LYS A 187 -4.53 -2.01 -50.88
C LYS A 187 -5.14 -0.78 -51.59
N LYS A 188 -4.76 0.42 -51.23
CA LYS A 188 -5.10 1.69 -51.93
C LYS A 188 -3.95 2.14 -52.80
#